data_bd27de1fd13db2e7f6900cda1836c1f0
#
_entry.id   bd27de1fd13db2e7f6900cda1836c1f0
#
_cell.length_a   1.000
_cell.length_b   1.000
_cell.length_c   1.000
_cell.angle_alpha   90.00
_cell.angle_beta   90.00
_cell.angle_gamma   90.00
#
_symmetry.space_group_name_H-M   'P 1'
#
loop_
_entity.id
_entity.type
_entity.pdbx_description
1 polymer ?
#
loop_
_entity_poly.entity_id
_entity_poly.type
_entity_poly.pdbx_seq_one_letter_code
_entity_poly.pdbx_strand_id
1 'polypeptide(L)'
;APMHPQEAQLYEAAKREGEITWYTGQYSADASEAAGRAFNERYPGVRCNVVRSTSQVAFQRLSQDFRAGVGQCDVFSSTNGGHYIQLKRQNRLVRFRPVNADGLLPILRTPDPDNFFQSSFLGIYLMGHNTNLVSEAEAPKSWTDILDPKWKDKLAVGHPGFSGAIGLWALQMRSMYGPEYLRRLE
;
A
#
# COMPACT_ATOMS: atom_id res chain seq x y z
N ALA A 1 15.07 21.10 -8.98
CA ALA A 1 14.29 22.28 -8.58
C ALA A 1 14.70 22.69 -7.16
N PRO A 2 14.64 23.99 -6.80
CA PRO A 2 14.92 24.43 -5.44
C PRO A 2 13.94 23.76 -4.46
N MET A 3 14.42 23.51 -3.25
CA MET A 3 13.63 22.89 -2.19
C MET A 3 12.57 23.88 -1.68
N HIS A 4 11.35 23.39 -1.46
CA HIS A 4 10.29 24.21 -0.88
C HIS A 4 10.65 24.63 0.57
N PRO A 5 10.32 25.86 1.06
CA PRO A 5 10.70 26.29 2.40
C PRO A 5 10.28 25.34 3.53
N GLN A 6 9.07 24.79 3.48
CA GLN A 6 8.60 23.78 4.44
C GLN A 6 9.45 22.50 4.40
N GLU A 7 9.80 22.02 3.20
CA GLU A 7 10.66 20.86 3.01
C GLU A 7 12.07 21.12 3.56
N ALA A 8 12.63 22.30 3.31
CA ALA A 8 13.93 22.70 3.82
C ALA A 8 13.96 22.75 5.37
N GLN A 9 12.92 23.28 6.00
CA GLN A 9 12.81 23.33 7.46
C GLN A 9 12.76 21.91 8.07
N LEU A 10 11.97 21.01 7.48
CA LEU A 10 11.88 19.61 7.91
C LEU A 10 13.21 18.88 7.71
N TYR A 11 13.91 19.16 6.60
CA TYR A 11 15.19 18.54 6.32
C TYR A 11 16.26 18.96 7.35
N GLU A 12 16.31 20.23 7.75
CA GLU A 12 17.25 20.68 8.80
C GLU A 12 16.95 20.02 10.17
N ALA A 13 15.69 19.74 10.48
CA ALA A 13 15.34 18.98 11.68
C ALA A 13 15.75 17.50 11.54
N ALA A 14 15.43 16.87 10.41
CA ALA A 14 15.73 15.46 10.14
C ALA A 14 17.24 15.15 10.15
N LYS A 15 18.09 16.09 9.68
CA LYS A 15 19.56 15.92 9.77
C LYS A 15 20.06 15.76 11.20
N ARG A 16 19.36 16.32 12.20
CA ARG A 16 19.75 16.15 13.62
C ARG A 16 19.36 14.77 14.16
N GLU A 17 18.33 14.16 13.59
CA GLU A 17 17.88 12.81 13.92
C GLU A 17 18.70 11.75 13.19
N GLY A 18 19.18 12.07 11.95
CA GLY A 18 20.11 11.28 11.16
C GLY A 18 19.49 10.11 10.41
N GLU A 19 18.29 9.63 10.77
CA GLU A 19 17.65 8.52 10.09
C GLU A 19 16.13 8.56 10.20
N ILE A 20 15.49 7.85 9.27
CA ILE A 20 14.06 7.50 9.32
C ILE A 20 13.89 6.02 9.04
N THR A 21 12.86 5.39 9.59
CA THR A 21 12.49 4.01 9.31
C THR A 21 11.13 3.95 8.62
N TRP A 22 11.13 3.36 7.42
CA TRP A 22 9.93 3.20 6.59
C TRP A 22 9.47 1.74 6.55
N TYR A 23 8.31 1.46 7.17
CA TYR A 23 7.64 0.17 7.04
C TYR A 23 6.74 0.21 5.79
N THR A 24 7.01 -0.66 4.81
CA THR A 24 6.28 -0.66 3.54
C THR A 24 5.76 -2.04 3.15
N GLY A 25 4.51 -2.08 2.71
CA GLY A 25 3.84 -3.27 2.19
C GLY A 25 3.23 -3.08 0.80
N GLN A 26 3.53 -1.97 0.10
CA GLN A 26 2.87 -1.63 -1.16
C GLN A 26 3.78 -1.75 -2.40
N TYR A 27 5.10 -1.77 -2.23
CA TYR A 27 6.06 -1.90 -3.32
C TYR A 27 6.77 -3.26 -3.30
N SER A 28 7.38 -3.65 -4.43
CA SER A 28 8.33 -4.76 -4.44
C SER A 28 9.56 -4.42 -3.57
N ALA A 29 10.37 -5.41 -3.25
CA ALA A 29 11.62 -5.19 -2.50
C ALA A 29 12.53 -4.20 -3.24
N ASP A 30 12.81 -4.47 -4.53
CA ASP A 30 13.69 -3.64 -5.36
C ASP A 30 13.19 -2.19 -5.49
N ALA A 31 11.87 -1.99 -5.67
CA ALA A 31 11.28 -0.65 -5.76
C ALA A 31 11.35 0.10 -4.42
N SER A 32 11.15 -0.60 -3.31
CA SER A 32 11.26 -0.01 -1.97
C SER A 32 12.69 0.42 -1.65
N GLU A 33 13.66 -0.43 -1.97
CA GLU A 33 15.08 -0.12 -1.81
C GLU A 33 15.53 1.02 -2.73
N ALA A 34 15.07 1.04 -3.99
CA ALA A 34 15.36 2.12 -4.93
C ALA A 34 14.80 3.45 -4.43
N ALA A 35 13.58 3.46 -3.87
CA ALA A 35 13.00 4.65 -3.26
C ALA A 35 13.80 5.12 -2.04
N GLY A 36 14.25 4.19 -1.18
CA GLY A 36 15.12 4.52 -0.04
C GLY A 36 16.45 5.13 -0.48
N ARG A 37 17.08 4.57 -1.52
CA ARG A 37 18.31 5.15 -2.10
C ARG A 37 18.07 6.56 -2.65
N ALA A 38 17.00 6.75 -3.44
CA ALA A 38 16.65 8.06 -3.98
C ALA A 38 16.37 9.09 -2.87
N PHE A 39 15.77 8.66 -1.75
CA PHE A 39 15.60 9.51 -0.58
C PHE A 39 16.96 9.92 0.01
N ASN A 40 17.88 8.98 0.20
CA ASN A 40 19.21 9.27 0.75
C ASN A 40 20.02 10.23 -0.14
N GLU A 41 19.89 10.09 -1.47
CA GLU A 41 20.51 10.99 -2.44
C GLU A 41 19.90 12.40 -2.40
N ARG A 42 18.58 12.48 -2.22
CA ARG A 42 17.83 13.75 -2.13
C ARG A 42 18.12 14.49 -0.83
N TYR A 43 18.33 13.76 0.28
CA TYR A 43 18.49 14.30 1.63
C TYR A 43 19.77 13.76 2.30
N PRO A 44 20.96 14.19 1.84
CA PRO A 44 22.23 13.76 2.43
C PRO A 44 22.27 14.03 3.93
N GLY A 45 22.71 13.03 4.71
CA GLY A 45 22.74 13.09 6.18
C GLY A 45 21.48 12.58 6.88
N VAL A 46 20.44 12.15 6.12
CA VAL A 46 19.28 11.44 6.65
C VAL A 46 19.18 10.07 5.98
N ARG A 47 19.39 9.00 6.73
CA ARG A 47 19.34 7.63 6.21
C ARG A 47 17.91 7.08 6.26
N CYS A 48 17.40 6.58 5.15
CA CYS A 48 16.14 5.85 5.10
C CYS A 48 16.37 4.35 5.29
N ASN A 49 15.91 3.80 6.40
CA ASN A 49 15.91 2.37 6.69
C ASN A 49 14.60 1.77 6.17
N VAL A 50 14.68 0.99 5.11
CA VAL A 50 13.49 0.36 4.49
C VAL A 50 13.25 -1.00 5.11
N VAL A 51 12.05 -1.20 5.69
CA VAL A 51 11.59 -2.48 6.22
C VAL A 51 10.39 -2.94 5.40
N ARG A 52 10.67 -3.80 4.41
CA ARG A 52 9.65 -4.31 3.48
C ARG A 52 9.06 -5.63 3.96
N SER A 53 7.73 -5.73 3.95
CA SER A 53 6.97 -6.97 4.16
C SER A 53 5.63 -6.90 3.43
N THR A 54 4.69 -7.83 3.69
CA THR A 54 3.30 -7.62 3.23
C THR A 54 2.60 -6.61 4.12
N SER A 55 1.55 -5.95 3.61
CA SER A 55 0.84 -4.90 4.35
C SER A 55 0.30 -5.36 5.70
N GLN A 56 -0.20 -6.60 5.80
CA GLN A 56 -0.68 -7.17 7.06
C GLN A 56 0.46 -7.40 8.05
N VAL A 57 1.57 -7.95 7.59
CA VAL A 57 2.74 -8.21 8.44
C VAL A 57 3.35 -6.89 8.93
N ALA A 58 3.50 -5.90 8.05
CA ALA A 58 3.98 -4.57 8.44
C ALA A 58 3.07 -3.92 9.48
N PHE A 59 1.75 -4.03 9.30
CA PHE A 59 0.78 -3.49 10.25
C PHE A 59 0.77 -4.23 11.59
N GLN A 60 0.92 -5.56 11.59
CA GLN A 60 1.05 -6.35 12.81
C GLN A 60 2.31 -5.96 13.59
N ARG A 61 3.46 -5.82 12.90
CA ARG A 61 4.69 -5.35 13.51
C ARG A 61 4.52 -3.96 14.13
N LEU A 62 4.02 -3.00 13.37
CA LEU A 62 3.74 -1.64 13.86
C LEU A 62 2.82 -1.67 15.11
N SER A 63 1.80 -2.54 15.10
CA SER A 63 0.88 -2.69 16.22
C SER A 63 1.56 -3.31 17.48
N GLN A 64 2.56 -4.18 17.27
CA GLN A 64 3.38 -4.74 18.34
C GLN A 64 4.31 -3.68 18.93
N ASP A 65 4.97 -2.90 18.06
CA ASP A 65 5.84 -1.79 18.46
C ASP A 65 5.08 -0.79 19.35
N PHE A 66 3.86 -0.41 18.96
CA PHE A 66 3.00 0.47 19.77
C PHE A 66 2.63 -0.13 21.14
N ARG A 67 2.35 -1.43 21.20
CA ARG A 67 2.05 -2.10 22.48
C ARG A 67 3.26 -2.20 23.39
N ALA A 68 4.43 -2.36 22.80
CA ALA A 68 5.70 -2.40 23.53
C ALA A 68 6.22 -1.01 23.92
N GLY A 69 5.57 0.07 23.48
CA GLY A 69 6.05 1.44 23.70
C GLY A 69 7.31 1.78 22.94
N VAL A 70 7.60 1.05 21.83
CA VAL A 70 8.79 1.23 21.00
C VAL A 70 8.39 1.98 19.73
N GLY A 71 8.98 3.15 19.51
CA GLY A 71 8.76 3.96 18.30
C GLY A 71 9.84 3.70 17.25
N GLN A 72 9.72 2.60 16.49
CA GLN A 72 10.69 2.27 15.45
C GLN A 72 10.29 2.72 14.06
N CYS A 73 9.02 3.01 13.83
CA CYS A 73 8.48 3.32 12.50
C CYS A 73 8.10 4.79 12.40
N ASP A 74 8.74 5.54 11.52
CA ASP A 74 8.44 6.93 11.23
C ASP A 74 7.44 7.07 10.08
N VAL A 75 7.55 6.19 9.07
CA VAL A 75 6.69 6.18 7.89
C VAL A 75 6.10 4.78 7.68
N PHE A 76 4.78 4.70 7.57
CA PHE A 76 4.06 3.46 7.31
C PHE A 76 3.33 3.52 5.97
N SER A 77 3.58 2.54 5.10
CA SER A 77 2.90 2.40 3.80
C SER A 77 2.21 1.04 3.67
N SER A 78 0.94 1.07 3.30
CA SER A 78 0.09 -0.11 3.18
C SER A 78 -0.84 -0.01 1.98
N THR A 79 -1.15 -1.16 1.37
CA THR A 79 -2.21 -1.26 0.35
C THR A 79 -3.61 -1.37 0.95
N ASN A 80 -3.75 -1.45 2.27
CA ASN A 80 -5.04 -1.57 2.96
C ASN A 80 -5.40 -0.24 3.64
N GLY A 81 -6.38 0.49 3.09
CA GLY A 81 -6.88 1.75 3.64
C GLY A 81 -7.45 1.62 5.07
N GLY A 82 -7.94 0.44 5.45
CA GLY A 82 -8.43 0.17 6.81
C GLY A 82 -7.36 0.33 7.89
N HIS A 83 -6.09 0.06 7.57
CA HIS A 83 -4.97 0.26 8.50
C HIS A 83 -4.83 1.74 8.89
N TYR A 84 -4.92 2.66 7.93
CA TYR A 84 -4.82 4.10 8.21
C TYR A 84 -6.01 4.62 9.01
N ILE A 85 -7.22 4.14 8.70
CA ILE A 85 -8.42 4.49 9.46
C ILE A 85 -8.29 4.03 10.92
N GLN A 86 -7.77 2.83 11.14
CA GLN A 86 -7.52 2.31 12.49
C GLN A 86 -6.46 3.13 13.23
N LEU A 87 -5.32 3.41 12.59
CA LEU A 87 -4.25 4.23 13.19
C LEU A 87 -4.73 5.65 13.51
N LYS A 88 -5.52 6.26 12.63
CA LYS A 88 -6.13 7.58 12.86
C LYS A 88 -7.05 7.57 14.08
N ARG A 89 -7.94 6.57 14.20
CA ARG A 89 -8.83 6.40 15.38
C ARG A 89 -8.07 6.20 16.68
N GLN A 90 -6.89 5.64 16.61
CA GLN A 90 -6.00 5.42 17.77
C GLN A 90 -5.06 6.61 18.06
N ASN A 91 -5.19 7.73 17.33
CA ASN A 91 -4.30 8.89 17.42
C ASN A 91 -2.81 8.54 17.23
N ARG A 92 -2.52 7.63 16.28
CA ARG A 92 -1.17 7.14 15.96
C ARG A 92 -0.59 7.75 14.69
N LEU A 93 -1.27 8.70 14.08
CA LEU A 93 -0.83 9.40 12.88
C LEU A 93 -0.64 10.89 13.15
N VAL A 94 0.38 11.46 12.53
CA VAL A 94 0.63 12.91 12.54
C VAL A 94 -0.10 13.52 11.33
N ARG A 95 -0.73 14.67 11.54
CA ARG A 95 -1.35 15.44 10.47
C ARG A 95 -0.26 16.09 9.62
N PHE A 96 -0.20 15.75 8.34
CA PHE A 96 0.79 16.28 7.41
C PHE A 96 0.24 16.32 5.97
N ARG A 97 0.43 17.44 5.29
CA ARG A 97 0.14 17.57 3.85
C ARG A 97 1.44 17.83 3.10
N PRO A 98 1.86 16.95 2.21
CA PRO A 98 3.04 17.18 1.36
C PRO A 98 2.85 18.39 0.45
N VAL A 99 3.94 19.15 0.22
CA VAL A 99 3.92 20.39 -0.60
C VAL A 99 3.50 20.15 -2.06
N ASN A 100 3.68 18.93 -2.57
CA ASN A 100 3.34 18.54 -3.94
C ASN A 100 2.02 17.75 -4.05
N ALA A 101 1.21 17.68 -2.97
CA ALA A 101 -0.03 16.92 -2.97
C ALA A 101 -1.02 17.37 -4.07
N ASP A 102 -1.02 18.65 -4.43
CA ASP A 102 -1.88 19.17 -5.49
C ASP A 102 -1.46 18.74 -6.90
N GLY A 103 -0.21 18.28 -7.07
CA GLY A 103 0.30 17.70 -8.31
C GLY A 103 -0.14 16.26 -8.57
N LEU A 104 -0.76 15.59 -7.60
CA LEU A 104 -1.27 14.23 -7.76
C LEU A 104 -2.50 14.20 -8.68
N LEU A 105 -2.77 13.02 -9.25
CA LEU A 105 -4.04 12.79 -9.95
C LEU A 105 -5.23 13.10 -9.03
N PRO A 106 -6.34 13.65 -9.54
CA PRO A 106 -7.49 14.06 -8.72
C PRO A 106 -7.98 12.97 -7.75
N ILE A 107 -8.02 11.71 -8.20
CA ILE A 107 -8.44 10.55 -7.41
C ILE A 107 -7.51 10.27 -6.21
N LEU A 108 -6.28 10.77 -6.22
CA LEU A 108 -5.27 10.54 -5.18
C LEU A 108 -5.09 11.73 -4.23
N ARG A 109 -5.71 12.89 -4.52
CA ARG A 109 -5.41 14.16 -3.79
C ARG A 109 -5.92 14.19 -2.36
N THR A 110 -7.05 13.54 -2.09
CA THR A 110 -7.75 13.65 -0.80
C THR A 110 -8.25 12.31 -0.28
N PRO A 111 -7.38 11.33 0.00
CA PRO A 111 -7.79 10.06 0.58
C PRO A 111 -8.29 10.23 2.02
N ASP A 112 -7.82 11.26 2.71
CA ASP A 112 -8.26 11.68 4.03
C ASP A 112 -8.37 13.22 4.07
N PRO A 113 -9.60 13.77 4.27
CA PRO A 113 -9.82 15.21 4.32
C PRO A 113 -9.06 15.91 5.46
N ASP A 114 -8.72 15.20 6.53
CA ASP A 114 -7.96 15.73 7.67
C ASP A 114 -6.45 15.66 7.48
N ASN A 115 -5.95 15.09 6.39
CA ASN A 115 -4.54 14.97 6.03
C ASN A 115 -3.67 14.14 7.01
N PHE A 116 -4.22 13.10 7.64
CA PHE A 116 -3.44 12.16 8.45
C PHE A 116 -2.74 11.09 7.62
N PHE A 117 -3.22 10.84 6.40
CA PHE A 117 -2.57 9.94 5.45
C PHE A 117 -2.77 10.41 4.01
N GLN A 118 -1.84 10.02 3.13
CA GLN A 118 -1.81 10.44 1.74
C GLN A 118 -1.75 9.21 0.82
N SER A 119 -2.27 9.34 -0.40
CA SER A 119 -2.07 8.35 -1.44
C SER A 119 -0.74 8.60 -2.15
N SER A 120 0.09 7.58 -2.24
CA SER A 120 1.35 7.60 -3.01
C SER A 120 1.36 6.61 -4.15
N PHE A 121 0.30 5.79 -4.27
CA PHE A 121 0.23 4.67 -5.18
C PHE A 121 -1.21 4.37 -5.59
N LEU A 122 -1.39 3.97 -6.86
CA LEU A 122 -2.64 3.43 -7.39
C LEU A 122 -2.36 2.02 -7.91
N GLY A 123 -2.99 1.02 -7.31
CA GLY A 123 -2.94 -0.37 -7.77
C GLY A 123 -4.14 -0.69 -8.65
N ILE A 124 -3.89 -1.36 -9.79
CA ILE A 124 -4.94 -1.88 -10.67
C ILE A 124 -4.91 -3.40 -10.60
N TYR A 125 -6.07 -4.02 -10.38
CA TYR A 125 -6.23 -5.46 -10.43
C TYR A 125 -6.67 -5.89 -11.81
N LEU A 126 -5.91 -6.81 -12.38
CA LEU A 126 -6.17 -7.40 -13.69
C LEU A 126 -6.23 -8.91 -13.57
N MET A 127 -7.05 -9.52 -14.39
CA MET A 127 -6.98 -10.95 -14.68
C MET A 127 -5.92 -11.19 -15.74
N GLY A 128 -5.04 -12.15 -15.52
CA GLY A 128 -4.09 -12.63 -16.50
C GLY A 128 -4.30 -14.12 -16.74
N HIS A 129 -3.92 -14.62 -17.90
CA HIS A 129 -3.95 -16.04 -18.22
C HIS A 129 -2.65 -16.49 -18.86
N ASN A 130 -2.33 -17.77 -18.74
CA ASN A 130 -1.21 -18.37 -19.43
C ASN A 130 -1.58 -18.63 -20.89
N THR A 131 -0.99 -17.89 -21.82
CA THR A 131 -1.29 -17.95 -23.25
C THR A 131 -0.92 -19.29 -23.91
N ASN A 132 -0.11 -20.11 -23.26
CA ASN A 132 0.19 -21.47 -23.72
C ASN A 132 -0.90 -22.50 -23.34
N LEU A 133 -1.79 -22.16 -22.40
CA LEU A 133 -2.82 -23.04 -21.87
C LEU A 133 -4.24 -22.59 -22.20
N VAL A 134 -4.43 -21.29 -22.37
CA VAL A 134 -5.74 -20.67 -22.59
C VAL A 134 -5.61 -19.69 -23.76
N SER A 135 -6.41 -19.89 -24.77
CA SER A 135 -6.46 -18.99 -25.93
C SER A 135 -7.15 -17.65 -25.53
N GLU A 136 -6.84 -16.58 -26.27
CA GLU A 136 -7.48 -15.26 -26.09
C GLU A 136 -9.02 -15.34 -26.21
N ALA A 137 -9.53 -16.20 -27.08
CA ALA A 137 -10.97 -16.38 -27.27
C ALA A 137 -11.65 -17.06 -26.07
N GLU A 138 -10.94 -17.90 -25.33
CA GLU A 138 -11.45 -18.64 -24.17
C GLU A 138 -11.19 -17.94 -22.83
N ALA A 139 -10.27 -16.97 -22.83
CA ALA A 139 -9.88 -16.24 -21.62
C ALA A 139 -11.07 -15.52 -20.98
N PRO A 140 -11.18 -15.51 -19.64
CA PRO A 140 -12.24 -14.79 -18.95
C PRO A 140 -12.07 -13.27 -19.18
N LYS A 141 -13.16 -12.59 -19.48
CA LYS A 141 -13.19 -11.14 -19.80
C LYS A 141 -13.81 -10.31 -18.69
N SER A 142 -14.45 -10.97 -17.72
CA SER A 142 -15.08 -10.33 -16.57
C SER A 142 -14.83 -11.11 -15.30
N TRP A 143 -14.98 -10.44 -14.16
CA TRP A 143 -14.87 -11.10 -12.84
C TRP A 143 -15.93 -12.19 -12.62
N THR A 144 -17.03 -12.18 -13.35
CA THR A 144 -18.07 -13.22 -13.30
C THR A 144 -17.74 -14.43 -14.15
N ASP A 145 -16.95 -14.26 -15.21
CA ASP A 145 -16.57 -15.39 -16.11
C ASP A 145 -15.69 -16.41 -15.39
N ILE A 146 -14.89 -15.98 -14.41
CA ILE A 146 -14.05 -16.88 -13.62
C ILE A 146 -14.86 -17.80 -12.68
N LEU A 147 -16.16 -17.57 -12.55
CA LEU A 147 -17.08 -18.45 -11.81
C LEU A 147 -17.60 -19.62 -12.64
N ASP A 148 -17.30 -19.67 -13.93
CA ASP A 148 -17.66 -20.82 -14.78
C ASP A 148 -16.95 -22.08 -14.26
N PRO A 149 -17.65 -23.21 -14.08
CA PRO A 149 -17.08 -24.49 -13.62
C PRO A 149 -15.85 -24.96 -14.41
N LYS A 150 -15.68 -24.54 -15.67
CA LYS A 150 -14.49 -24.86 -16.47
C LYS A 150 -13.19 -24.35 -15.85
N TRP A 151 -13.26 -23.30 -14.98
CA TRP A 151 -12.11 -22.70 -14.29
C TRP A 151 -11.82 -23.30 -12.94
N LYS A 152 -12.65 -24.23 -12.45
CA LYS A 152 -12.41 -24.91 -11.18
C LYS A 152 -11.01 -25.54 -11.17
N ASP A 153 -10.28 -25.35 -10.07
CA ASP A 153 -8.90 -25.82 -9.86
C ASP A 153 -7.86 -25.24 -10.85
N LYS A 154 -8.22 -24.18 -11.60
CA LYS A 154 -7.35 -23.52 -12.58
C LYS A 154 -7.09 -22.05 -12.25
N LEU A 155 -7.63 -21.56 -11.16
CA LEU A 155 -7.44 -20.17 -10.72
C LEU A 155 -6.33 -20.08 -9.68
N ALA A 156 -5.55 -19.01 -9.75
CA ALA A 156 -4.59 -18.67 -8.72
C ALA A 156 -4.83 -17.22 -8.25
N VAL A 157 -5.02 -17.04 -6.96
CA VAL A 157 -5.17 -15.74 -6.33
C VAL A 157 -4.45 -15.74 -4.99
N GLY A 158 -3.90 -14.59 -4.59
CA GLY A 158 -3.24 -14.45 -3.30
C GLY A 158 -4.25 -14.57 -2.14
N HIS A 159 -3.77 -15.00 -0.98
CA HIS A 159 -4.62 -15.11 0.21
C HIS A 159 -4.87 -13.72 0.85
N PRO A 160 -6.14 -13.34 1.11
CA PRO A 160 -6.49 -12.01 1.61
C PRO A 160 -5.95 -11.73 3.03
N GLY A 161 -5.69 -12.75 3.83
CA GLY A 161 -5.09 -12.63 5.17
C GLY A 161 -3.62 -12.20 5.18
N PHE A 162 -2.91 -12.35 4.05
CA PHE A 162 -1.51 -11.95 3.93
C PHE A 162 -1.30 -10.70 3.08
N SER A 163 -2.19 -10.44 2.14
CA SER A 163 -2.09 -9.31 1.20
C SER A 163 -3.25 -8.34 1.39
N GLY A 164 -2.95 -7.11 1.81
CA GLY A 164 -3.93 -6.04 1.93
C GLY A 164 -4.61 -5.71 0.61
N ALA A 165 -3.87 -5.83 -0.47
CA ALA A 165 -4.35 -5.64 -1.81
C ALA A 165 -5.43 -6.68 -2.17
N ILE A 166 -5.14 -7.98 -1.96
CA ILE A 166 -6.11 -9.05 -2.21
C ILE A 166 -7.31 -8.95 -1.26
N GLY A 167 -7.10 -8.54 -0.01
CA GLY A 167 -8.19 -8.26 0.93
C GLY A 167 -9.14 -7.19 0.42
N LEU A 168 -8.62 -6.09 -0.13
CA LEU A 168 -9.44 -5.04 -0.75
C LEU A 168 -10.16 -5.53 -2.00
N TRP A 169 -9.50 -6.31 -2.87
CA TRP A 169 -10.13 -6.94 -4.02
C TRP A 169 -11.29 -7.83 -3.58
N ALA A 170 -11.12 -8.69 -2.59
CA ALA A 170 -12.18 -9.56 -2.08
C ALA A 170 -13.38 -8.77 -1.53
N LEU A 171 -13.12 -7.68 -0.79
CA LEU A 171 -14.16 -6.77 -0.32
C LEU A 171 -14.90 -6.10 -1.49
N GLN A 172 -14.19 -5.68 -2.54
CA GLN A 172 -14.76 -5.10 -3.74
C GLN A 172 -15.65 -6.10 -4.48
N MET A 173 -15.18 -7.34 -4.66
CA MET A 173 -15.98 -8.41 -5.29
C MET A 173 -17.25 -8.71 -4.49
N ARG A 174 -17.14 -8.80 -3.16
CA ARG A 174 -18.29 -8.94 -2.29
C ARG A 174 -19.28 -7.78 -2.40
N SER A 175 -18.79 -6.56 -2.53
CA SER A 175 -19.65 -5.37 -2.69
C SER A 175 -20.37 -5.35 -4.03
N MET A 176 -19.70 -5.75 -5.12
CA MET A 176 -20.24 -5.72 -6.49
C MET A 176 -21.16 -6.91 -6.80
N TYR A 177 -20.82 -8.10 -6.31
CA TYR A 177 -21.47 -9.34 -6.73
C TYR A 177 -22.13 -10.11 -5.57
N GLY A 178 -22.07 -9.57 -4.37
CA GLY A 178 -22.65 -10.19 -3.18
C GLY A 178 -21.72 -11.22 -2.49
N PRO A 179 -22.10 -11.68 -1.28
CA PRO A 179 -21.29 -12.57 -0.46
C PRO A 179 -21.05 -13.95 -1.08
N GLU A 180 -21.95 -14.40 -1.95
CA GLU A 180 -21.85 -15.72 -2.60
C GLU A 180 -20.74 -15.78 -3.66
N TYR A 181 -20.31 -14.62 -4.19
CA TYR A 181 -19.27 -14.57 -5.21
C TYR A 181 -17.98 -15.25 -4.75
N LEU A 182 -17.51 -14.95 -3.54
CA LEU A 182 -16.27 -15.54 -3.02
C LEU A 182 -16.41 -17.03 -2.72
N ARG A 183 -17.59 -17.49 -2.27
CA ARG A 183 -17.86 -18.93 -2.05
C ARG A 183 -17.87 -19.73 -3.33
N ARG A 184 -18.27 -19.11 -4.44
CA ARG A 184 -18.28 -19.75 -5.75
C ARG A 184 -16.89 -19.85 -6.40
N LEU A 185 -15.90 -19.13 -5.86
CA LEU A 185 -14.52 -19.20 -6.30
C LEU A 185 -13.74 -20.37 -5.64
N GLU A 186 -14.25 -20.93 -4.54
CA GLU A 186 -13.71 -22.12 -3.86
C GLU A 186 -14.07 -23.39 -4.64
#